data_61eaaa71fb19aeb13545f52f8b9c8ced
#
_entry.id   61eaaa71fb19aeb13545f52f8b9c8ced
#
_cell.length_a   1.000
_cell.length_b   1.000
_cell.length_c   1.000
_cell.angle_alpha   90.00
_cell.angle_beta   90.00
_cell.angle_gamma   90.00
#
_symmetry.space_group_name_H-M   'P 1'
#
loop_
_entity.id
_entity.type
_entity.pdbx_description
1 polymer ?
#
loop_
_entity_poly.entity_id
_entity_poly.type
_entity_poly.pdbx_seq_one_letter_code
_entity_poly.pdbx_strand_id
1 'polypeptide(L)'
;MKTKRIVVCAAVLLLALVLVCFGVQKTHTFTLTNQTGAEKAEQIQPLWGTVRVSGDCDTSVVFTDVQTGEQYIVGYITHGMSEKIKLKKGRWYTVRGAGNLTLCPVTVRVA
;
A
#
# COMPACT_ATOMS: atom_id res chain seq x y z
N MET A 1 -23.38 18.90 32.69
CA MET A 1 -23.20 19.66 31.45
C MET A 1 -21.79 19.59 30.92
N LYS A 2 -20.73 19.66 31.72
CA LYS A 2 -19.35 19.56 31.27
C LYS A 2 -19.03 18.19 30.61
N THR A 3 -19.65 17.11 31.09
CA THR A 3 -19.44 15.75 30.57
C THR A 3 -19.97 15.58 29.13
N LYS A 4 -21.09 16.19 28.79
CA LYS A 4 -21.66 16.15 27.44
C LYS A 4 -20.75 16.86 26.42
N ARG A 5 -20.16 18.00 26.80
CA ARG A 5 -19.23 18.73 25.93
C ARG A 5 -17.95 17.92 25.64
N ILE A 6 -17.42 17.26 26.66
CA ILE A 6 -16.22 16.41 26.52
C ILE A 6 -16.49 15.23 25.59
N VAL A 7 -17.65 14.57 25.75
CA VAL A 7 -18.05 13.44 24.90
C VAL A 7 -18.23 13.87 23.43
N VAL A 8 -18.86 15.02 23.19
CA VAL A 8 -19.06 15.57 21.86
C VAL A 8 -17.70 15.94 21.21
N CYS A 9 -16.80 16.57 21.94
CA CYS A 9 -15.46 16.90 21.45
C CYS A 9 -14.67 15.65 21.12
N ALA A 10 -14.71 14.61 21.95
CA ALA A 10 -14.04 13.33 21.69
C ALA A 10 -14.60 12.64 20.44
N ALA A 11 -15.92 12.64 20.25
CA ALA A 11 -16.56 12.08 19.07
C ALA A 11 -16.15 12.82 17.78
N VAL A 12 -16.09 14.14 17.81
CA VAL A 12 -15.66 14.96 16.66
C VAL A 12 -14.19 14.70 16.32
N LEU A 13 -13.32 14.58 17.31
CA LEU A 13 -11.90 14.25 17.09
C LEU A 13 -11.72 12.87 16.47
N LEU A 14 -12.44 11.85 16.93
CA LEU A 14 -12.43 10.51 16.37
C LEU A 14 -12.89 10.51 14.92
N LEU A 15 -13.96 11.22 14.60
CA LEU A 15 -14.48 11.33 13.25
C LEU A 15 -13.47 12.03 12.33
N ALA A 16 -12.82 13.09 12.79
CA ALA A 16 -11.79 13.78 12.03
C ALA A 16 -10.59 12.87 11.73
N LEU A 17 -10.14 12.07 12.71
CA LEU A 17 -9.05 11.10 12.51
C LEU A 17 -9.42 10.04 11.47
N VAL A 18 -10.62 9.51 11.51
CA VAL A 18 -11.11 8.53 10.53
C VAL A 18 -11.12 9.13 9.12
N LEU A 19 -11.61 10.35 8.96
CA LEU A 19 -11.64 11.04 7.67
C LEU A 19 -10.23 11.30 7.12
N VAL A 20 -9.28 11.68 7.96
CA VAL A 20 -7.87 11.88 7.57
C VAL A 20 -7.26 10.55 7.12
N CYS A 21 -7.48 9.45 7.83
CA CYS A 21 -6.99 8.12 7.44
C CYS A 21 -7.55 7.70 6.08
N PHE A 22 -8.84 7.88 5.83
CA PHE A 22 -9.45 7.60 4.52
C PHE A 22 -8.86 8.47 3.42
N GLY A 23 -8.65 9.76 3.67
CA GLY A 23 -8.03 10.67 2.72
C GLY A 23 -6.61 10.25 2.34
N VAL A 24 -5.80 9.87 3.32
CA VAL A 24 -4.43 9.37 3.09
C VAL A 24 -4.44 8.09 2.26
N GLN A 25 -5.26 7.11 2.59
CA GLN A 25 -5.36 5.87 1.81
C GLN A 25 -5.80 6.13 0.38
N LYS A 26 -6.79 7.01 0.16
CA LYS A 26 -7.31 7.33 -1.16
C LYS A 26 -6.29 8.05 -2.04
N THR A 27 -5.48 8.96 -1.47
CA THR A 27 -4.46 9.71 -2.19
C THR A 27 -3.18 8.93 -2.44
N HIS A 28 -2.92 7.86 -1.68
CA HIS A 28 -1.72 7.04 -1.79
C HIS A 28 -2.01 5.61 -2.27
N THR A 29 -3.05 5.45 -3.08
CA THR A 29 -3.37 4.22 -3.79
C THR A 29 -2.91 4.36 -5.24
N PHE A 30 -1.99 3.47 -5.65
CA PHE A 30 -1.41 3.50 -6.99
C PHE A 30 -1.56 2.16 -7.68
N THR A 31 -1.81 2.19 -8.99
CA THR A 31 -1.85 1.01 -9.83
C THR A 31 -0.62 1.01 -10.73
N LEU A 32 0.19 -0.04 -10.62
CA LEU A 32 1.37 -0.24 -11.44
C LEU A 32 1.02 -1.15 -12.61
N THR A 33 1.39 -0.74 -13.82
CA THR A 33 1.04 -1.45 -15.03
C THR A 33 2.28 -2.04 -15.70
N ASN A 34 2.30 -3.35 -15.88
CA ASN A 34 3.28 -4.07 -16.69
C ASN A 34 2.76 -5.48 -16.91
N GLN A 35 2.48 -5.83 -18.15
CA GLN A 35 1.78 -7.07 -18.48
C GLN A 35 2.69 -8.27 -18.72
N THR A 36 4.01 -8.07 -18.72
CA THR A 36 4.96 -9.11 -19.08
C THR A 36 5.50 -9.93 -17.90
N GLY A 37 5.03 -9.65 -16.68
CA GLY A 37 5.55 -10.31 -15.47
C GLY A 37 6.94 -9.84 -15.05
N ALA A 38 7.51 -8.87 -15.73
CA ALA A 38 8.79 -8.27 -15.41
C ALA A 38 8.67 -7.29 -14.23
N GLU A 39 9.80 -6.76 -13.80
CA GLU A 39 9.87 -5.73 -12.79
C GLU A 39 9.13 -4.47 -13.25
N LYS A 40 8.32 -3.89 -12.36
CA LYS A 40 7.63 -2.64 -12.65
C LYS A 40 8.63 -1.50 -12.80
N ALA A 41 8.33 -0.55 -13.68
CA ALA A 41 9.17 0.63 -13.86
C ALA A 41 9.17 1.53 -12.62
N GLU A 42 8.07 1.53 -11.87
CA GLU A 42 7.88 2.34 -10.68
C GLU A 42 8.41 1.62 -9.44
N GLN A 43 8.96 2.40 -8.51
CA GLN A 43 9.32 1.96 -7.16
C GLN A 43 8.29 2.50 -6.17
N ILE A 44 8.08 1.78 -5.08
CA ILE A 44 7.14 2.17 -4.04
C ILE A 44 7.85 2.41 -2.71
N GLN A 45 7.30 3.31 -1.91
CA GLN A 45 7.71 3.55 -0.53
C GLN A 45 6.49 3.43 0.38
N PRO A 46 6.46 2.44 1.29
CA PRO A 46 5.36 2.31 2.22
C PRO A 46 5.23 3.53 3.12
N LEU A 47 4.00 4.02 3.31
CA LEU A 47 3.72 5.07 4.29
C LEU A 47 3.68 4.52 5.70
N TRP A 48 3.22 3.28 5.85
CA TRP A 48 3.15 2.54 7.11
C TRP A 48 3.90 1.22 6.96
N GLY A 49 3.95 0.43 8.03
CA GLY A 49 4.64 -0.85 8.01
C GLY A 49 3.89 -1.98 7.27
N THR A 50 2.72 -1.72 6.70
CA THR A 50 1.90 -2.71 5.99
C THR A 50 1.37 -2.12 4.71
N VAL A 51 1.45 -2.91 3.63
CA VAL A 51 0.94 -2.54 2.30
C VAL A 51 -0.06 -3.59 1.85
N ARG A 52 -1.20 -3.14 1.34
CA ARG A 52 -2.18 -4.01 0.69
C ARG A 52 -1.86 -4.07 -0.79
N VAL A 53 -1.84 -5.28 -1.33
CA VAL A 53 -1.57 -5.55 -2.75
C VAL A 53 -2.76 -6.28 -3.34
N SER A 54 -3.25 -5.80 -4.46
CA SER A 54 -4.27 -6.48 -5.25
C SER A 54 -3.88 -6.49 -6.72
N GLY A 55 -4.34 -7.49 -7.47
CA GLY A 55 -4.02 -7.64 -8.87
C GLY A 55 -5.24 -7.92 -9.72
N ASP A 56 -5.13 -7.68 -11.02
CA ASP A 56 -6.17 -7.97 -12.01
C ASP A 56 -5.95 -9.30 -12.73
N CYS A 57 -4.89 -10.02 -12.40
CA CYS A 57 -4.60 -11.35 -12.92
C CYS A 57 -3.88 -12.20 -11.88
N ASP A 58 -3.81 -13.51 -12.12
CA ASP A 58 -3.12 -14.44 -11.25
C ASP A 58 -1.61 -14.26 -11.41
N THR A 59 -0.90 -13.94 -10.34
CA THR A 59 0.54 -13.71 -10.37
C THR A 59 1.17 -13.82 -8.99
N SER A 60 2.46 -14.08 -8.95
CA SER A 60 3.28 -13.93 -7.75
C SER A 60 3.83 -12.50 -7.69
N VAL A 61 3.83 -11.91 -6.50
CA VAL A 61 4.34 -10.54 -6.29
C VAL A 61 5.54 -10.58 -5.38
N VAL A 62 6.61 -9.91 -5.78
CA VAL A 62 7.86 -9.82 -5.02
C VAL A 62 8.26 -8.35 -4.90
N PHE A 63 8.56 -7.93 -3.68
CA PHE A 63 9.12 -6.63 -3.39
C PHE A 63 10.60 -6.79 -3.03
N THR A 64 11.47 -5.98 -3.64
CA THR A 64 12.90 -6.00 -3.37
C THR A 64 13.34 -4.63 -2.84
N ASP A 65 13.98 -4.62 -1.66
CA ASP A 65 14.54 -3.41 -1.08
C ASP A 65 15.69 -2.91 -1.97
N VAL A 66 15.59 -1.66 -2.41
CA VAL A 66 16.57 -1.05 -3.33
C VAL A 66 17.95 -0.92 -2.68
N GLN A 67 18.01 -0.72 -1.36
CA GLN A 67 19.27 -0.52 -0.65
C GLN A 67 19.96 -1.82 -0.24
N THR A 68 19.19 -2.79 0.25
CA THR A 68 19.74 -4.02 0.83
C THR A 68 19.62 -5.23 -0.09
N GLY A 69 18.73 -5.19 -1.08
CA GLY A 69 18.42 -6.31 -1.93
C GLY A 69 17.55 -7.38 -1.28
N GLU A 70 17.07 -7.16 -0.05
CA GLU A 70 16.17 -8.10 0.60
C GLU A 70 14.86 -8.24 -0.18
N GLN A 71 14.40 -9.47 -0.34
CA GLN A 71 13.18 -9.78 -1.04
C GLN A 71 12.05 -10.11 -0.05
N TYR A 72 10.88 -9.55 -0.33
CA TYR A 72 9.65 -9.79 0.43
C TYR A 72 8.64 -10.39 -0.55
N ILE A 73 8.31 -11.65 -0.34
CA ILE A 73 7.45 -12.41 -1.26
C ILE A 73 6.04 -12.41 -0.70
N VAL A 74 5.10 -11.82 -1.43
CA VAL A 74 3.67 -11.90 -1.10
C VAL A 74 3.13 -13.30 -1.39
N GLY A 75 3.73 -13.99 -2.34
CA GLY A 75 3.24 -15.25 -2.84
C GLY A 75 2.28 -15.05 -4.00
N TYR A 76 1.46 -16.07 -4.25
CA TYR A 76 0.54 -16.08 -5.37
C TYR A 76 -0.76 -15.38 -5.01
N ILE A 77 -1.14 -14.35 -5.76
CA ILE A 77 -2.44 -13.69 -5.64
C ILE A 77 -3.28 -13.97 -6.87
N THR A 78 -4.59 -14.09 -6.68
CA THR A 78 -5.54 -14.33 -7.74
C THR A 78 -6.33 -13.07 -8.08
N HIS A 79 -6.89 -13.02 -9.27
CA HIS A 79 -7.71 -11.90 -9.73
C HIS A 79 -8.82 -11.58 -8.71
N GLY A 80 -8.94 -10.32 -8.33
CA GLY A 80 -9.95 -9.83 -7.39
C GLY A 80 -9.63 -10.08 -5.91
N MET A 81 -8.51 -10.74 -5.59
CA MET A 81 -8.05 -10.91 -4.21
C MET A 81 -7.02 -9.87 -3.83
N SER A 82 -6.94 -9.59 -2.55
CA SER A 82 -5.92 -8.70 -1.99
C SER A 82 -5.17 -9.39 -0.86
N GLU A 83 -3.88 -9.11 -0.75
CA GLU A 83 -3.02 -9.59 0.32
C GLU A 83 -2.34 -8.40 1.01
N LYS A 84 -1.98 -8.59 2.27
CA LYS A 84 -1.21 -7.62 3.03
C LYS A 84 0.20 -8.14 3.25
N ILE A 85 1.19 -7.27 3.08
CA ILE A 85 2.58 -7.59 3.34
C ILE A 85 3.19 -6.53 4.26
N LYS A 86 4.03 -6.98 5.19
CA LYS A 86 4.80 -6.09 6.05
C LYS A 86 6.06 -5.65 5.32
N LEU A 87 6.20 -4.34 5.13
CA LEU A 87 7.38 -3.72 4.55
C LEU A 87 7.89 -2.64 5.49
N LYS A 88 9.19 -2.32 5.38
CA LYS A 88 9.79 -1.29 6.22
C LYS A 88 9.38 0.10 5.74
N LYS A 89 8.81 0.89 6.64
CA LYS A 89 8.44 2.28 6.37
C LYS A 89 9.65 3.09 5.93
N GLY A 90 9.45 3.95 4.94
CA GLY A 90 10.50 4.86 4.46
C GLY A 90 11.52 4.24 3.52
N ARG A 91 11.41 2.96 3.21
CA ARG A 91 12.28 2.26 2.26
C ARG A 91 11.64 2.22 0.87
N TRP A 92 12.47 2.30 -0.16
CA TRP A 92 12.02 2.13 -1.54
C TRP A 92 12.16 0.66 -1.95
N TYR A 93 11.13 0.15 -2.62
CA TYR A 93 11.07 -1.23 -3.09
C TYR A 93 10.76 -1.27 -4.57
N THR A 94 11.44 -2.16 -5.30
CA THR A 94 11.02 -2.54 -6.64
C THR A 94 9.88 -3.55 -6.53
N VAL A 95 9.00 -3.55 -7.53
CA VAL A 95 7.82 -4.43 -7.55
C VAL A 95 7.90 -5.32 -8.78
N ARG A 96 7.75 -6.62 -8.58
CA ARG A 96 7.72 -7.61 -9.65
C ARG A 96 6.42 -8.38 -9.60
N GLY A 97 5.76 -8.50 -10.74
CA GLY A 97 4.50 -9.24 -10.89
C GLY A 97 3.83 -8.91 -12.22
N ALA A 98 3.00 -9.82 -12.70
CA ALA A 98 2.27 -9.65 -13.96
C ALA A 98 1.00 -8.83 -13.77
N GLY A 99 0.55 -8.17 -14.83
CA GLY A 99 -0.69 -7.42 -14.86
C GLY A 99 -0.65 -6.11 -14.09
N ASN A 100 -1.82 -5.57 -13.81
CA ASN A 100 -1.95 -4.34 -13.04
C ASN A 100 -1.99 -4.66 -11.55
N LEU A 101 -1.07 -4.08 -10.79
CA LEU A 101 -0.97 -4.25 -9.35
C LEU A 101 -1.36 -2.95 -8.66
N THR A 102 -2.35 -3.01 -7.78
CA THR A 102 -2.79 -1.86 -6.98
C THR A 102 -2.22 -1.98 -5.56
N LEU A 103 -1.53 -0.95 -5.12
CA LEU A 103 -0.81 -0.90 -3.86
C LEU A 103 -1.30 0.28 -3.02
N CYS A 104 -1.50 0.05 -1.72
CA CYS A 104 -2.01 1.07 -0.80
C CYS A 104 -1.57 0.76 0.64
N PRO A 105 -1.17 1.74 1.47
CA PRO A 105 -0.80 3.11 1.11
C PRO A 105 0.70 3.21 0.79
N VAL A 106 1.03 3.78 -0.35
CA VAL A 106 2.42 3.92 -0.81
C VAL A 106 2.66 5.26 -1.49
N THR A 107 3.92 5.69 -1.54
CA THR A 107 4.40 6.72 -2.44
C THR A 107 5.10 6.04 -3.61
N VAL A 108 4.98 6.59 -4.81
CA VAL A 108 5.53 5.99 -6.03
C VAL A 108 6.51 6.95 -6.68
N ARG A 109 7.62 6.39 -7.19
CA ARG A 109 8.56 7.11 -8.04
C ARG A 109 8.99 6.23 -9.21
N VAL A 110 9.40 6.86 -10.30
CA VAL A 110 10.04 6.16 -11.42
C VAL A 110 11.54 6.14 -11.17
N ALA A 111 12.13 4.96 -11.22
CA ALA A 111 13.57 4.81 -11.00
C ALA A 111 14.38 5.28 -12.21
#